data_d45b709b19375690e3578d00ca4ab243
#
_entry.id   d45b709b19375690e3578d00ca4ab243
#
_cell.length_a   1.000
_cell.length_b   1.000
_cell.length_c   1.000
_cell.angle_alpha   90.00
_cell.angle_beta   90.00
_cell.angle_gamma   90.00
#
_symmetry.space_group_name_H-M   'P 1'
#
loop_
_entity.id
_entity.type
_entity.pdbx_description
1 polymer ?
#
loop_
_entity_poly.entity_id
_entity_poly.type
_entity_poly.pdbx_seq_one_letter_code
_entity_poly.pdbx_strand_id
1 'polypeptide(L)'
;MPRTSTADWRTPTTVLVCGGIILSIAMGIRHGFGLFLQPISHDLGWGRETFALAMAVQNLVWGATQPFVGMISDKFGAARVVMGGAALYALGLVAMANSHSQLVFILTSGVLIGIGLSGVTFSVISGVLGRRFPPEKRSMALGISAAAGSFGQFATLPLAKWLLSHVGWYGALLAMAGIAVLMAPLAAALVERKGTRQHAFIQSAGQAMGEALGHRGYKLLTAGFIVCGFQVVFLAVHLPAYLADKGLPAYVAVTALALIGLFNIVGTVIAGWLGSRMPKKYVLSAIYFARAVVFALFFWAPVSLYSVYAFAVALGFLWLSTVPVTNGIVAQIFGVRYLAMLSGFAFFSHQIGSFLGAWLGGLFYDRFGNYNLVWGISIALGILAAIINWPIRERAIVRPQPAAAAG
;
A
#
# COMPACT_ATOMS: atom_id res chain seq x y z
N MET A 1 2.29 -1.92 51.45
CA MET A 1 1.95 -0.72 50.66
C MET A 1 1.49 -1.16 49.30
N PRO A 2 0.27 -0.90 48.85
CA PRO A 2 -0.16 -1.23 47.49
C PRO A 2 0.58 -0.32 46.52
N ARG A 3 1.31 -0.92 45.56
CA ARG A 3 1.90 -0.19 44.45
C ARG A 3 0.78 0.53 43.69
N THR A 4 0.78 1.86 43.76
CA THR A 4 -0.05 2.71 42.92
C THR A 4 0.15 2.26 41.47
N SER A 5 -0.89 1.70 40.85
CA SER A 5 -0.88 1.35 39.42
C SER A 5 -0.81 2.69 38.67
N THR A 6 0.36 3.06 38.23
CA THR A 6 0.49 4.12 37.20
C THR A 6 -0.42 3.72 36.04
N ALA A 7 -1.44 4.52 35.78
CA ALA A 7 -2.38 4.29 34.69
C ALA A 7 -1.58 4.00 33.43
N ASP A 8 -1.80 2.83 32.80
CA ASP A 8 -1.06 2.42 31.61
C ASP A 8 -1.37 3.44 30.49
N TRP A 9 -0.43 4.32 30.20
CA TRP A 9 -0.55 5.36 29.15
C TRP A 9 -0.84 4.78 27.77
N ARG A 10 -0.65 3.45 27.58
CA ARG A 10 -0.93 2.70 26.35
C ARG A 10 -2.42 2.40 26.21
N THR A 11 -3.24 3.42 26.25
CA THR A 11 -4.68 3.29 25.99
C THR A 11 -4.94 2.88 24.53
N PRO A 12 -6.09 2.28 24.20
CA PRO A 12 -6.45 1.99 22.79
C PRO A 12 -6.35 3.22 21.90
N THR A 13 -6.71 4.40 22.39
CA THR A 13 -6.59 5.68 21.68
C THR A 13 -5.14 6.05 21.40
N THR A 14 -4.25 5.93 22.39
CA THR A 14 -2.81 6.19 22.21
C THR A 14 -2.21 5.25 21.18
N VAL A 15 -2.57 3.97 21.22
CA VAL A 15 -2.13 2.96 20.22
C VAL A 15 -2.62 3.34 18.83
N LEU A 16 -3.87 3.78 18.69
CA LEU A 16 -4.44 4.21 17.41
C LEU A 16 -3.72 5.45 16.86
N VAL A 17 -3.50 6.46 17.68
CA VAL A 17 -2.81 7.70 17.27
C VAL A 17 -1.36 7.41 16.87
N CYS A 18 -0.59 6.71 17.70
CA CYS A 18 0.80 6.38 17.39
C CYS A 18 0.91 5.48 16.16
N GLY A 19 0.04 4.46 16.04
CA GLY A 19 -0.03 3.60 14.87
C GLY A 19 -0.41 4.37 13.60
N GLY A 20 -1.35 5.31 13.71
CA GLY A 20 -1.74 6.21 12.62
C GLY A 20 -0.58 7.11 12.16
N ILE A 21 0.18 7.70 13.10
CA ILE A 21 1.35 8.54 12.77
C ILE A 21 2.44 7.69 12.10
N ILE A 22 2.71 6.48 12.59
CA ILE A 22 3.67 5.56 11.97
C ILE A 22 3.26 5.27 10.51
N LEU A 23 1.99 4.94 10.27
CA LEU A 23 1.46 4.72 8.92
C LEU A 23 1.55 5.96 8.05
N SER A 24 1.27 7.15 8.61
CA SER A 24 1.37 8.43 7.91
C SER A 24 2.80 8.68 7.45
N ILE A 25 3.79 8.49 8.32
CA ILE A 25 5.20 8.67 7.98
C ILE A 25 5.62 7.65 6.91
N ALA A 26 5.36 6.36 7.15
CA ALA A 26 5.80 5.30 6.25
C ALA A 26 5.20 5.43 4.85
N MET A 27 3.88 5.63 4.76
CA MET A 27 3.17 5.77 3.49
C MET A 27 3.45 7.11 2.82
N GLY A 28 3.59 8.18 3.60
CA GLY A 28 3.94 9.50 3.09
C GLY A 28 5.27 9.51 2.37
N ILE A 29 6.34 9.02 3.00
CA ILE A 29 7.68 8.93 2.39
C ILE A 29 7.61 8.06 1.12
N ARG A 30 6.97 6.88 1.21
CA ARG A 30 6.84 5.97 0.07
C ARG A 30 6.19 6.62 -1.15
N HIS A 31 5.08 7.34 -0.96
CA HIS A 31 4.39 8.00 -2.07
C HIS A 31 5.13 9.23 -2.61
N GLY A 32 6.09 9.77 -1.86
CA GLY A 32 6.96 10.84 -2.28
C GLY A 32 8.06 10.43 -3.26
N PHE A 33 8.40 9.14 -3.36
CA PHE A 33 9.54 8.69 -4.18
C PHE A 33 9.44 9.08 -5.66
N GLY A 34 8.25 9.15 -6.24
CA GLY A 34 8.08 9.60 -7.62
C GLY A 34 8.63 11.00 -7.91
N LEU A 35 8.69 11.88 -6.90
CA LEU A 35 9.28 13.21 -7.03
C LEU A 35 10.81 13.19 -7.16
N PHE A 36 11.46 12.11 -6.73
CA PHE A 36 12.90 11.94 -6.77
C PHE A 36 13.40 11.32 -8.08
N LEU A 37 12.52 10.76 -8.91
CA LEU A 37 12.90 10.06 -10.15
C LEU A 37 13.76 10.95 -11.05
N GLN A 38 13.24 12.11 -11.45
CA GLN A 38 13.99 13.00 -12.35
C GLN A 38 15.25 13.60 -11.71
N PRO A 39 15.20 14.16 -10.48
CA PRO A 39 16.40 14.72 -9.85
C PRO A 39 17.54 13.70 -9.72
N ILE A 40 17.25 12.48 -9.28
CA ILE A 40 18.26 11.43 -9.11
C ILE A 40 18.77 10.93 -10.47
N SER A 41 17.87 10.64 -11.42
CA SER A 41 18.26 10.17 -12.75
C SER A 41 19.15 11.17 -13.48
N HIS A 42 18.82 12.45 -13.39
CA HIS A 42 19.60 13.52 -14.03
C HIS A 42 20.98 13.69 -13.38
N ASP A 43 21.04 13.73 -12.04
CA ASP A 43 22.29 14.01 -11.31
C ASP A 43 23.29 12.84 -11.41
N LEU A 44 22.79 11.59 -11.40
CA LEU A 44 23.62 10.38 -11.48
C LEU A 44 23.83 9.89 -12.93
N GLY A 45 23.23 10.54 -13.92
CA GLY A 45 23.32 10.14 -15.34
C GLY A 45 22.69 8.79 -15.64
N TRP A 46 21.68 8.36 -14.89
CA TRP A 46 21.00 7.08 -15.06
C TRP A 46 19.70 7.23 -15.83
N GLY A 47 19.32 6.19 -16.60
CA GLY A 47 17.98 6.09 -17.18
C GLY A 47 16.89 6.01 -16.11
N ARG A 48 15.66 6.34 -16.49
CA ARG A 48 14.49 6.22 -15.61
C ARG A 48 14.23 4.77 -15.18
N GLU A 49 14.66 3.81 -16.00
CA GLU A 49 14.54 2.38 -15.70
C GLU A 49 15.23 2.00 -14.41
N THR A 50 16.44 2.52 -14.13
CA THR A 50 17.19 2.20 -12.90
C THR A 50 16.39 2.58 -11.65
N PHE A 51 15.87 3.81 -11.59
CA PHE A 51 15.03 4.26 -10.48
C PHE A 51 13.73 3.46 -10.40
N ALA A 52 13.09 3.24 -11.53
CA ALA A 52 11.85 2.50 -11.64
C ALA A 52 11.99 1.04 -11.20
N LEU A 53 13.11 0.38 -11.58
CA LEU A 53 13.45 -0.98 -11.15
C LEU A 53 13.67 -1.04 -9.63
N ALA A 54 14.34 -0.05 -9.05
CA ALA A 54 14.52 0.03 -7.61
C ALA A 54 13.17 0.12 -6.87
N MET A 55 12.25 0.96 -7.34
CA MET A 55 10.88 1.05 -6.79
C MET A 55 10.07 -0.23 -7.06
N ALA A 56 10.27 -0.88 -8.17
CA ALA A 56 9.67 -2.16 -8.50
C ALA A 56 10.10 -3.26 -7.52
N VAL A 57 11.41 -3.41 -7.32
CA VAL A 57 11.99 -4.35 -6.34
C VAL A 57 11.50 -4.04 -4.93
N GLN A 58 11.40 -2.76 -4.56
CA GLN A 58 10.88 -2.34 -3.25
C GLN A 58 9.46 -2.88 -3.01
N ASN A 59 8.57 -2.74 -3.98
CA ASN A 59 7.20 -3.23 -3.86
C ASN A 59 7.15 -4.76 -3.79
N LEU A 60 7.93 -5.44 -4.61
CA LEU A 60 7.96 -6.91 -4.62
C LEU A 60 8.50 -7.47 -3.30
N VAL A 61 9.61 -6.91 -2.79
CA VAL A 61 10.22 -7.30 -1.52
C VAL A 61 9.29 -7.00 -0.37
N TRP A 62 8.65 -5.83 -0.36
CA TRP A 62 7.63 -5.49 0.63
C TRP A 62 6.51 -6.54 0.67
N GLY A 63 5.94 -6.90 -0.48
CA GLY A 63 4.88 -7.91 -0.54
C GLY A 63 5.34 -9.30 -0.13
N ALA A 64 6.52 -9.74 -0.59
CA ALA A 64 7.07 -11.05 -0.30
C ALA A 64 7.44 -11.23 1.18
N THR A 65 7.97 -10.19 1.82
CA THR A 65 8.40 -10.25 3.23
C THR A 65 7.24 -10.04 4.23
N GLN A 66 6.12 -9.46 3.78
CA GLN A 66 4.97 -9.13 4.61
C GLN A 66 4.45 -10.30 5.48
N PRO A 67 4.25 -11.54 4.95
CA PRO A 67 3.78 -12.66 5.76
C PRO A 67 4.78 -13.06 6.85
N PHE A 68 6.08 -13.03 6.54
CA PHE A 68 7.14 -13.39 7.49
C PHE A 68 7.26 -12.36 8.62
N VAL A 69 7.21 -11.09 8.26
CA VAL A 69 7.23 -9.99 9.24
C VAL A 69 5.99 -10.02 10.14
N GLY A 70 4.82 -10.39 9.60
CA GLY A 70 3.62 -10.67 10.39
C GLY A 70 3.84 -11.76 11.43
N MET A 71 4.40 -12.90 11.04
CA MET A 71 4.73 -14.02 11.98
C MET A 71 5.74 -13.58 13.04
N ILE A 72 6.77 -12.82 12.67
CA ILE A 72 7.76 -12.27 13.60
C ILE A 72 7.08 -11.33 14.60
N SER A 73 6.15 -10.49 14.12
CA SER A 73 5.36 -9.58 14.96
C SER A 73 4.53 -10.32 15.98
N ASP A 74 3.88 -11.41 15.59
CA ASP A 74 3.07 -12.22 16.50
C ASP A 74 3.92 -12.97 17.54
N LYS A 75 5.15 -13.38 17.17
CA LYS A 75 6.07 -14.09 18.07
C LYS A 75 6.83 -13.17 19.02
N PHE A 76 7.37 -12.09 18.50
CA PHE A 76 8.31 -11.20 19.22
C PHE A 76 7.67 -9.86 19.66
N GLY A 77 6.46 -9.58 19.21
CA GLY A 77 5.70 -8.36 19.51
C GLY A 77 5.86 -7.27 18.47
N ALA A 78 4.77 -6.59 18.16
CA ALA A 78 4.68 -5.58 17.11
C ALA A 78 5.63 -4.40 17.31
N ALA A 79 5.83 -3.94 18.55
CA ALA A 79 6.70 -2.79 18.83
C ALA A 79 8.14 -3.03 18.35
N ARG A 80 8.71 -4.22 18.59
CA ARG A 80 10.07 -4.57 18.16
C ARG A 80 10.18 -4.62 16.64
N VAL A 81 9.16 -5.16 15.98
CA VAL A 81 9.09 -5.26 14.52
C VAL A 81 9.01 -3.86 13.90
N VAL A 82 8.17 -2.97 14.45
CA VAL A 82 8.08 -1.59 13.97
C VAL A 82 9.39 -0.83 14.19
N MET A 83 10.04 -0.99 15.35
CA MET A 83 11.36 -0.38 15.60
C MET A 83 12.41 -0.87 14.59
N GLY A 84 12.50 -2.18 14.38
CA GLY A 84 13.41 -2.76 13.38
C GLY A 84 13.09 -2.31 11.95
N GLY A 85 11.82 -2.28 11.58
CA GLY A 85 11.35 -1.78 10.30
C GLY A 85 11.67 -0.30 10.08
N ALA A 86 11.45 0.54 11.10
CA ALA A 86 11.80 1.97 11.07
C ALA A 86 13.31 2.18 10.91
N ALA A 87 14.13 1.41 11.64
CA ALA A 87 15.58 1.46 11.51
C ALA A 87 16.06 1.06 10.09
N LEU A 88 15.52 -0.05 9.56
CA LEU A 88 15.83 -0.49 8.19
C LEU A 88 15.39 0.52 7.14
N TYR A 89 14.22 1.15 7.35
CA TYR A 89 13.74 2.18 6.44
C TYR A 89 14.64 3.42 6.46
N ALA A 90 14.99 3.93 7.64
CA ALA A 90 15.88 5.07 7.78
C ALA A 90 17.29 4.77 7.21
N LEU A 91 17.87 3.62 7.55
CA LEU A 91 19.15 3.16 7.00
C LEU A 91 19.08 3.02 5.48
N GLY A 92 17.98 2.48 4.95
CA GLY A 92 17.76 2.36 3.53
C GLY A 92 17.74 3.72 2.81
N LEU A 93 17.09 4.74 3.40
CA LEU A 93 17.07 6.10 2.86
C LEU A 93 18.47 6.75 2.87
N VAL A 94 19.23 6.59 3.97
CA VAL A 94 20.62 7.07 4.06
C VAL A 94 21.50 6.35 3.04
N ALA A 95 21.39 5.03 2.94
CA ALA A 95 22.18 4.23 2.00
C ALA A 95 21.78 4.54 0.54
N MET A 96 20.49 4.77 0.25
CA MET A 96 20.01 5.22 -1.05
C MET A 96 20.63 6.57 -1.44
N ALA A 97 20.71 7.54 -0.51
CA ALA A 97 21.31 8.84 -0.75
C ALA A 97 22.81 8.74 -1.09
N ASN A 98 23.52 7.78 -0.50
CA ASN A 98 24.95 7.57 -0.69
C ASN A 98 25.28 6.50 -1.76
N SER A 99 24.33 6.11 -2.59
CA SER A 99 24.53 5.10 -3.63
C SER A 99 25.15 5.71 -4.88
N HIS A 100 26.33 5.24 -5.27
CA HIS A 100 27.05 5.69 -6.46
C HIS A 100 27.00 4.67 -7.62
N SER A 101 26.36 3.52 -7.43
CA SER A 101 26.15 2.52 -8.47
C SER A 101 24.69 2.09 -8.53
N GLN A 102 24.23 1.74 -9.73
CA GLN A 102 22.85 1.31 -9.97
C GLN A 102 22.47 0.10 -9.10
N LEU A 103 23.38 -0.89 -8.98
CA LEU A 103 23.15 -2.08 -8.16
C LEU A 103 22.97 -1.72 -6.68
N VAL A 104 23.86 -0.90 -6.12
CA VAL A 104 23.78 -0.47 -4.71
C VAL A 104 22.50 0.33 -4.49
N PHE A 105 22.13 1.20 -5.42
CA PHE A 105 20.87 1.95 -5.36
C PHE A 105 19.64 1.02 -5.35
N ILE A 106 19.60 0.00 -6.22
CA ILE A 106 18.51 -0.99 -6.25
C ILE A 106 18.47 -1.82 -4.96
N LEU A 107 19.60 -2.23 -4.43
CA LEU A 107 19.65 -3.01 -3.18
C LEU A 107 19.22 -2.18 -1.97
N THR A 108 19.65 -0.93 -1.88
CA THR A 108 19.32 -0.07 -0.74
C THR A 108 17.89 0.44 -0.77
N SER A 109 17.47 1.01 -1.88
CA SER A 109 16.11 1.54 -2.03
C SER A 109 15.06 0.46 -2.33
N GLY A 110 15.45 -0.61 -3.01
CA GLY A 110 14.56 -1.74 -3.32
C GLY A 110 14.47 -2.74 -2.17
N VAL A 111 15.59 -3.40 -1.81
CA VAL A 111 15.53 -4.50 -0.85
C VAL A 111 15.47 -3.98 0.58
N LEU A 112 16.36 -3.09 1.00
CA LEU A 112 16.46 -2.67 2.40
C LEU A 112 15.23 -1.88 2.83
N ILE A 113 14.80 -0.88 2.03
CA ILE A 113 13.57 -0.13 2.30
C ILE A 113 12.33 -1.05 2.17
N GLY A 114 12.30 -1.97 1.20
CA GLY A 114 11.19 -2.92 1.02
C GLY A 114 10.96 -3.79 2.26
N ILE A 115 12.03 -4.33 2.86
CA ILE A 115 11.94 -5.07 4.14
C ILE A 115 11.49 -4.13 5.27
N GLY A 116 12.07 -2.91 5.34
CA GLY A 116 11.68 -1.91 6.34
C GLY A 116 10.18 -1.58 6.29
N LEU A 117 9.64 -1.37 5.11
CA LEU A 117 8.20 -1.13 4.88
C LEU A 117 7.32 -2.24 5.44
N SER A 118 7.71 -3.50 5.31
CA SER A 118 6.93 -4.63 5.85
C SER A 118 6.71 -4.51 7.35
N GLY A 119 7.67 -3.94 8.08
CA GLY A 119 7.62 -3.78 9.54
C GLY A 119 6.78 -2.60 10.01
N VAL A 120 6.59 -1.57 9.18
CA VAL A 120 5.97 -0.29 9.58
C VAL A 120 4.63 -0.02 8.89
N THR A 121 4.07 -1.01 8.17
CA THR A 121 2.84 -0.83 7.40
C THR A 121 1.62 -1.52 7.98
N PHE A 122 0.53 -1.52 7.22
CA PHE A 122 -0.82 -1.86 7.67
C PHE A 122 -0.94 -3.19 8.41
N SER A 123 -0.24 -4.25 8.01
CA SER A 123 -0.45 -5.59 8.61
C SER A 123 -0.07 -5.63 10.08
N VAL A 124 1.08 -5.05 10.43
CA VAL A 124 1.57 -5.02 11.82
C VAL A 124 0.68 -4.12 12.68
N ILE A 125 0.40 -2.90 12.20
CA ILE A 125 -0.43 -1.93 12.93
C ILE A 125 -1.86 -2.43 13.09
N SER A 126 -2.46 -2.95 12.01
CA SER A 126 -3.83 -3.50 12.04
C SER A 126 -3.95 -4.72 12.96
N GLY A 127 -2.91 -5.55 13.04
CA GLY A 127 -2.85 -6.65 13.98
C GLY A 127 -2.99 -6.19 15.44
N VAL A 128 -2.23 -5.16 15.83
CA VAL A 128 -2.31 -4.58 17.19
C VAL A 128 -3.67 -3.94 17.44
N LEU A 129 -4.16 -3.12 16.50
CA LEU A 129 -5.46 -2.47 16.63
C LEU A 129 -6.60 -3.47 16.73
N GLY A 130 -6.55 -4.54 15.93
CA GLY A 130 -7.53 -5.62 15.95
C GLY A 130 -7.62 -6.35 17.29
N ARG A 131 -6.52 -6.43 18.04
CA ARG A 131 -6.46 -7.03 19.39
C ARG A 131 -6.81 -6.05 20.51
N ARG A 132 -6.55 -4.74 20.32
CA ARG A 132 -6.76 -3.69 21.35
C ARG A 132 -8.17 -3.15 21.36
N PHE A 133 -8.90 -3.19 20.24
CA PHE A 133 -10.25 -2.65 20.16
C PHE A 133 -11.30 -3.74 20.27
N PRO A 134 -12.42 -3.50 21.01
CA PRO A 134 -13.53 -4.43 21.08
C PRO A 134 -14.17 -4.59 19.68
N PRO A 135 -14.86 -5.72 19.41
CA PRO A 135 -15.40 -6.04 18.07
C PRO A 135 -16.20 -4.92 17.43
N GLU A 136 -17.00 -4.18 18.24
CA GLU A 136 -17.91 -3.11 17.79
C GLU A 136 -17.13 -1.88 17.25
N LYS A 137 -15.95 -1.60 17.81
CA LYS A 137 -15.12 -0.42 17.45
C LYS A 137 -13.93 -0.78 16.56
N ARG A 138 -13.68 -2.06 16.33
CA ARG A 138 -12.50 -2.54 15.59
C ARG A 138 -12.48 -2.05 14.14
N SER A 139 -13.60 -2.15 13.45
CA SER A 139 -13.71 -1.69 12.05
C SER A 139 -13.43 -0.18 11.93
N MET A 140 -13.93 0.61 12.87
CA MET A 140 -13.68 2.06 12.91
C MET A 140 -12.19 2.36 13.14
N ALA A 141 -11.53 1.67 14.09
CA ALA A 141 -10.11 1.87 14.36
C ALA A 141 -9.23 1.52 13.16
N LEU A 142 -9.54 0.42 12.46
CA LEU A 142 -8.85 0.02 11.23
C LEU A 142 -9.08 1.04 10.10
N GLY A 143 -10.29 1.56 9.96
CA GLY A 143 -10.61 2.61 8.99
C GLY A 143 -9.85 3.92 9.26
N ILE A 144 -9.78 4.37 10.51
CA ILE A 144 -9.01 5.56 10.91
C ILE A 144 -7.51 5.35 10.61
N SER A 145 -6.97 4.17 10.91
CA SER A 145 -5.56 3.89 10.62
C SER A 145 -5.25 3.89 9.12
N ALA A 146 -6.17 3.39 8.29
CA ALA A 146 -6.04 3.44 6.84
C ALA A 146 -6.11 4.89 6.30
N ALA A 147 -7.02 5.69 6.84
CA ALA A 147 -7.12 7.12 6.53
C ALA A 147 -5.86 7.89 6.92
N ALA A 148 -5.22 7.53 8.04
CA ALA A 148 -3.95 8.12 8.46
C ALA A 148 -2.81 7.85 7.45
N GLY A 149 -2.76 6.66 6.84
CA GLY A 149 -1.81 6.38 5.74
C GLY A 149 -2.04 7.28 4.53
N SER A 150 -3.28 7.51 4.13
CA SER A 150 -3.63 8.43 3.04
C SER A 150 -3.36 9.90 3.38
N PHE A 151 -3.59 10.28 4.65
CA PHE A 151 -3.22 11.60 5.15
C PHE A 151 -1.69 11.81 5.08
N GLY A 152 -0.91 10.77 5.41
CA GLY A 152 0.54 10.79 5.26
C GLY A 152 0.98 11.09 3.82
N GLN A 153 0.36 10.46 2.83
CA GLN A 153 0.59 10.79 1.42
C GLN A 153 0.31 12.26 1.14
N PHE A 154 -0.86 12.77 1.56
CA PHE A 154 -1.24 14.17 1.36
C PHE A 154 -0.24 15.15 2.01
N ALA A 155 0.15 14.92 3.26
CA ALA A 155 1.00 15.83 4.02
C ALA A 155 2.49 15.78 3.62
N THR A 156 3.00 14.59 3.27
CA THR A 156 4.43 14.43 2.98
C THR A 156 4.83 14.94 1.61
N LEU A 157 3.92 14.92 0.62
CA LEU A 157 4.25 15.35 -0.74
C LEU A 157 4.67 16.82 -0.84
N PRO A 158 3.94 17.81 -0.24
CA PRO A 158 4.40 19.19 -0.19
C PRO A 158 5.73 19.34 0.55
N LEU A 159 5.92 18.62 1.66
CA LEU A 159 7.18 18.62 2.42
C LEU A 159 8.34 18.08 1.57
N ALA A 160 8.12 16.96 0.86
CA ALA A 160 9.13 16.38 -0.04
C ALA A 160 9.54 17.37 -1.13
N LYS A 161 8.57 18.06 -1.74
CA LYS A 161 8.84 19.08 -2.74
C LYS A 161 9.61 20.26 -2.16
N TRP A 162 9.23 20.71 -0.96
CA TRP A 162 9.95 21.80 -0.29
C TRP A 162 11.41 21.42 0.02
N LEU A 163 11.64 20.21 0.56
CA LEU A 163 12.98 19.69 0.81
C LEU A 163 13.79 19.60 -0.50
N LEU A 164 13.22 19.01 -1.56
CA LEU A 164 13.88 18.89 -2.86
C LEU A 164 14.32 20.25 -3.42
N SER A 165 13.51 21.31 -3.23
CA SER A 165 13.83 22.63 -3.76
C SER A 165 14.85 23.40 -2.92
N HIS A 166 15.04 23.10 -1.61
CA HIS A 166 15.92 23.85 -0.72
C HIS A 166 17.23 23.13 -0.41
N VAL A 167 17.20 21.80 -0.30
CA VAL A 167 18.39 21.01 0.10
C VAL A 167 18.75 19.93 -0.92
N GLY A 168 18.14 19.95 -2.11
CA GLY A 168 18.35 18.95 -3.15
C GLY A 168 17.84 17.54 -2.77
N TRP A 169 18.02 16.60 -3.68
CA TRP A 169 17.53 15.21 -3.47
C TRP A 169 18.29 14.48 -2.36
N TYR A 170 19.60 14.72 -2.25
CA TYR A 170 20.43 14.12 -1.21
C TYR A 170 19.99 14.54 0.19
N GLY A 171 19.91 15.85 0.43
CA GLY A 171 19.48 16.41 1.71
C GLY A 171 18.02 16.05 2.03
N ALA A 172 17.15 15.99 1.03
CA ALA A 172 15.76 15.59 1.20
C ALA A 172 15.63 14.12 1.66
N LEU A 173 16.42 13.19 1.11
CA LEU A 173 16.45 11.79 1.56
C LEU A 173 16.96 11.66 2.99
N LEU A 174 18.01 12.41 3.38
CA LEU A 174 18.51 12.43 4.76
C LEU A 174 17.48 13.01 5.75
N ALA A 175 16.79 14.08 5.38
CA ALA A 175 15.71 14.64 6.19
C ALA A 175 14.55 13.64 6.37
N MET A 176 14.17 12.94 5.30
CA MET A 176 13.17 11.87 5.37
C MET A 176 13.64 10.68 6.21
N ALA A 177 14.93 10.34 6.18
CA ALA A 177 15.49 9.33 7.07
C ALA A 177 15.35 9.74 8.55
N GLY A 178 15.63 11.01 8.88
CA GLY A 178 15.38 11.57 10.21
C GLY A 178 13.91 11.48 10.64
N ILE A 179 12.99 11.78 9.73
CA ILE A 179 11.54 11.62 10.00
C ILE A 179 11.18 10.14 10.20
N ALA A 180 11.77 9.21 9.42
CA ALA A 180 11.51 7.78 9.56
C ALA A 180 11.97 7.24 10.93
N VAL A 181 13.06 7.77 11.51
CA VAL A 181 13.51 7.42 12.86
C VAL A 181 12.44 7.70 13.92
N LEU A 182 11.60 8.72 13.74
CA LEU A 182 10.53 9.06 14.69
C LEU A 182 9.49 7.93 14.84
N MET A 183 9.40 7.00 13.90
CA MET A 183 8.54 5.83 14.04
C MET A 183 9.00 4.90 15.18
N ALA A 184 10.30 4.86 15.51
CA ALA A 184 10.84 3.98 16.54
C ALA A 184 10.35 4.32 17.96
N PRO A 185 10.41 5.56 18.46
CA PRO A 185 9.83 5.91 19.76
C PRO A 185 8.31 5.75 19.80
N LEU A 186 7.59 6.04 18.70
CA LEU A 186 6.14 5.83 18.61
C LEU A 186 5.75 4.35 18.75
N ALA A 187 6.63 3.44 18.32
CA ALA A 187 6.42 2.00 18.47
C ALA A 187 6.30 1.55 19.93
N ALA A 188 6.80 2.32 20.90
CA ALA A 188 6.65 2.02 22.33
C ALA A 188 5.17 1.95 22.77
N ALA A 189 4.27 2.66 22.08
CA ALA A 189 2.83 2.57 22.32
C ALA A 189 2.24 1.21 21.88
N LEU A 190 2.89 0.50 20.94
CA LEU A 190 2.44 -0.76 20.38
C LEU A 190 2.88 -1.99 21.19
N VAL A 191 3.51 -1.81 22.34
CA VAL A 191 3.92 -2.92 23.22
C VAL A 191 2.67 -3.61 23.77
N GLU A 192 2.55 -4.90 23.56
CA GLU A 192 1.46 -5.74 24.04
C GLU A 192 1.89 -6.54 25.26
N ARG A 193 0.99 -6.69 26.25
CA ARG A 193 1.22 -7.58 27.40
C ARG A 193 1.07 -9.04 26.94
N LYS A 194 1.98 -9.92 27.39
CA LYS A 194 1.89 -11.37 27.17
C LYS A 194 0.61 -11.88 27.83
N GLY A 195 -0.38 -12.33 27.06
CA GLY A 195 -1.61 -12.90 27.65
C GLY A 195 -2.74 -13.26 26.72
N THR A 196 -2.75 -12.81 25.48
CA THR A 196 -3.83 -13.12 24.51
C THR A 196 -3.40 -14.16 23.50
N ARG A 197 -3.14 -15.40 23.96
CA ARG A 197 -3.01 -16.54 23.04
C ARG A 197 -4.39 -16.96 22.53
N GLN A 198 -4.58 -16.91 21.24
CA GLN A 198 -5.77 -17.44 20.58
C GLN A 198 -5.84 -18.98 20.67
N HIS A 199 -7.07 -19.49 20.82
CA HIS A 199 -7.38 -20.92 20.88
C HIS A 199 -6.86 -21.71 19.67
N ALA A 200 -6.50 -22.99 19.92
CA ALA A 200 -6.08 -23.93 18.89
C ALA A 200 -7.14 -24.10 17.78
N PHE A 201 -6.69 -24.13 16.55
CA PHE A 201 -7.55 -24.10 15.38
C PHE A 201 -7.72 -25.51 14.74
N ILE A 202 -8.91 -25.84 14.29
CA ILE A 202 -9.26 -27.12 13.66
C ILE A 202 -8.71 -27.21 12.22
N GLN A 203 -8.63 -26.10 11.46
CA GLN A 203 -8.06 -26.02 10.12
C GLN A 203 -6.65 -25.41 10.15
N SER A 204 -5.68 -26.03 9.46
CA SER A 204 -4.33 -25.47 9.34
C SER A 204 -4.27 -24.31 8.31
N ALA A 205 -3.27 -23.44 8.44
CA ALA A 205 -3.03 -22.36 7.48
C ALA A 205 -2.79 -22.89 6.05
N GLY A 206 -2.07 -24.01 5.92
CA GLY A 206 -1.82 -24.66 4.62
C GLY A 206 -3.11 -25.17 3.96
N GLN A 207 -4.01 -25.75 4.74
CA GLN A 207 -5.32 -26.19 4.23
C GLN A 207 -6.17 -25.00 3.77
N ALA A 208 -6.21 -23.91 4.53
CA ALA A 208 -6.92 -22.70 4.14
C ALA A 208 -6.35 -22.06 2.86
N MET A 209 -5.04 -22.09 2.70
CA MET A 209 -4.37 -21.63 1.48
C MET A 209 -4.66 -22.54 0.30
N GLY A 210 -4.58 -23.86 0.46
CA GLY A 210 -4.93 -24.83 -0.58
C GLY A 210 -6.39 -24.66 -1.05
N GLU A 211 -7.33 -24.45 -0.11
CA GLU A 211 -8.73 -24.18 -0.39
C GLU A 211 -8.90 -22.86 -1.20
N ALA A 212 -8.19 -21.81 -0.83
CA ALA A 212 -8.25 -20.54 -1.52
C ALA A 212 -7.64 -20.62 -2.94
N LEU A 213 -6.49 -21.24 -3.08
CA LEU A 213 -5.84 -21.46 -4.38
C LEU A 213 -6.63 -22.41 -5.29
N GLY A 214 -7.43 -23.32 -4.73
CA GLY A 214 -8.41 -24.13 -5.46
C GLY A 214 -9.63 -23.34 -5.95
N HIS A 215 -9.99 -22.25 -5.24
CA HIS A 215 -11.23 -21.53 -5.48
C HIS A 215 -11.11 -20.56 -6.68
N ARG A 216 -11.94 -20.77 -7.72
CA ARG A 216 -11.93 -19.96 -8.95
C ARG A 216 -12.11 -18.46 -8.67
N GLY A 217 -13.02 -18.10 -7.75
CA GLY A 217 -13.28 -16.69 -7.40
C GLY A 217 -12.07 -16.00 -6.79
N TYR A 218 -11.29 -16.72 -5.96
CA TYR A 218 -10.07 -16.18 -5.37
C TYR A 218 -8.97 -15.95 -6.41
N LYS A 219 -8.81 -16.89 -7.37
CA LYS A 219 -7.84 -16.71 -8.48
C LYS A 219 -8.18 -15.49 -9.36
N LEU A 220 -9.47 -15.31 -9.69
CA LEU A 220 -9.91 -14.14 -10.45
C LEU A 220 -9.71 -12.84 -9.68
N LEU A 221 -10.02 -12.85 -8.37
CA LEU A 221 -9.83 -11.71 -7.48
C LEU A 221 -8.36 -11.29 -7.39
N THR A 222 -7.44 -12.26 -7.18
CA THR A 222 -6.00 -11.99 -7.10
C THR A 222 -5.43 -11.54 -8.43
N ALA A 223 -5.88 -12.11 -9.55
CA ALA A 223 -5.52 -11.65 -10.89
C ALA A 223 -5.97 -10.21 -11.16
N GLY A 224 -7.21 -9.86 -10.79
CA GLY A 224 -7.68 -8.47 -10.88
C GLY A 224 -6.88 -7.53 -9.99
N PHE A 225 -6.43 -7.99 -8.82
CA PHE A 225 -5.67 -7.16 -7.90
C PHE A 225 -4.24 -6.87 -8.36
N ILE A 226 -3.65 -7.70 -9.24
CA ILE A 226 -2.41 -7.37 -9.99
C ILE A 226 -2.58 -6.06 -10.77
N VAL A 227 -3.71 -5.90 -11.44
CA VAL A 227 -4.00 -4.69 -12.23
C VAL A 227 -4.05 -3.43 -11.34
N CYS A 228 -4.62 -3.55 -10.14
CA CYS A 228 -4.61 -2.45 -9.18
C CYS A 228 -3.18 -2.00 -8.88
N GLY A 229 -2.30 -2.95 -8.54
CA GLY A 229 -0.90 -2.67 -8.25
C GLY A 229 -0.18 -1.99 -9.43
N PHE A 230 -0.39 -2.51 -10.63
CA PHE A 230 0.20 -1.96 -11.85
C PHE A 230 -0.16 -0.48 -12.03
N GLN A 231 -1.44 -0.15 -12.03
CA GLN A 231 -1.93 1.21 -12.26
C GLN A 231 -1.50 2.19 -11.16
N VAL A 232 -1.61 1.77 -9.89
CA VAL A 232 -1.29 2.61 -8.74
C VAL A 232 0.20 2.96 -8.72
N VAL A 233 1.08 1.99 -8.90
CA VAL A 233 2.51 2.25 -8.76
C VAL A 233 3.11 2.86 -10.02
N PHE A 234 2.59 2.52 -11.21
CA PHE A 234 2.93 3.27 -12.41
C PHE A 234 2.73 4.79 -12.20
N LEU A 235 1.56 5.19 -11.75
CA LEU A 235 1.28 6.62 -11.53
C LEU A 235 2.08 7.21 -10.38
N ALA A 236 2.18 6.49 -9.25
CA ALA A 236 2.92 7.00 -8.09
C ALA A 236 4.40 7.29 -8.41
N VAL A 237 5.01 6.51 -9.29
CA VAL A 237 6.42 6.66 -9.69
C VAL A 237 6.59 7.61 -10.86
N HIS A 238 5.76 7.47 -11.90
CA HIS A 238 6.02 8.11 -13.18
C HIS A 238 5.19 9.36 -13.47
N LEU A 239 4.07 9.60 -12.75
CA LEU A 239 3.24 10.78 -13.00
C LEU A 239 4.00 12.11 -12.86
N PRO A 240 4.87 12.32 -11.84
CA PRO A 240 5.65 13.56 -11.76
C PRO A 240 6.55 13.79 -12.97
N ALA A 241 7.25 12.74 -13.41
CA ALA A 241 8.12 12.81 -14.58
C ALA A 241 7.32 13.02 -15.87
N TYR A 242 6.19 12.34 -16.03
CA TYR A 242 5.29 12.51 -17.16
C TYR A 242 4.77 13.95 -17.30
N LEU A 243 4.36 14.57 -16.18
CA LEU A 243 3.85 15.94 -16.18
C LEU A 243 4.97 16.96 -16.46
N ALA A 244 6.17 16.71 -15.96
CA ALA A 244 7.33 17.55 -16.25
C ALA A 244 7.74 17.44 -17.74
N ASP A 245 7.70 16.25 -18.35
CA ASP A 245 7.92 16.07 -19.80
C ASP A 245 6.87 16.80 -20.66
N LYS A 246 5.68 17.05 -20.11
CA LYS A 246 4.63 17.87 -20.74
C LYS A 246 4.80 19.37 -20.46
N GLY A 247 5.90 19.80 -19.83
CA GLY A 247 6.20 21.18 -19.54
C GLY A 247 5.44 21.77 -18.35
N LEU A 248 4.78 20.95 -17.54
CA LEU A 248 4.05 21.42 -16.37
C LEU A 248 4.99 21.64 -15.17
N PRO A 249 4.78 22.70 -14.39
CA PRO A 249 5.57 22.96 -13.19
C PRO A 249 5.46 21.83 -12.16
N ALA A 250 6.54 21.56 -11.43
CA ALA A 250 6.61 20.46 -10.47
C ALA A 250 5.50 20.50 -9.39
N TYR A 251 5.00 21.69 -9.01
CA TYR A 251 3.92 21.81 -8.03
C TYR A 251 2.62 21.16 -8.52
N VAL A 252 2.40 21.06 -9.82
CA VAL A 252 1.21 20.42 -10.40
C VAL A 252 1.20 18.93 -10.08
N ALA A 253 2.34 18.26 -10.22
CA ALA A 253 2.49 16.85 -9.89
C ALA A 253 2.30 16.59 -8.37
N VAL A 254 2.87 17.46 -7.54
CA VAL A 254 2.72 17.38 -6.07
C VAL A 254 1.25 17.51 -5.68
N THR A 255 0.57 18.54 -6.21
CA THR A 255 -0.85 18.78 -5.94
C THR A 255 -1.71 17.62 -6.44
N ALA A 256 -1.44 17.08 -7.65
CA ALA A 256 -2.16 15.94 -8.20
C ALA A 256 -2.05 14.70 -7.30
N LEU A 257 -0.83 14.33 -6.89
CA LEU A 257 -0.62 13.18 -6.00
C LEU A 257 -1.22 13.41 -4.61
N ALA A 258 -1.18 14.64 -4.10
CA ALA A 258 -1.82 15.00 -2.83
C ALA A 258 -3.35 14.91 -2.93
N LEU A 259 -3.95 15.39 -4.03
CA LEU A 259 -5.39 15.24 -4.30
C LEU A 259 -5.79 13.77 -4.40
N ILE A 260 -4.98 12.92 -5.08
CA ILE A 260 -5.21 11.47 -5.10
C ILE A 260 -5.28 10.93 -3.67
N GLY A 261 -4.32 11.28 -2.80
CA GLY A 261 -4.30 10.84 -1.40
C GLY A 261 -5.52 11.32 -0.60
N LEU A 262 -5.91 12.57 -0.78
CA LEU A 262 -7.07 13.18 -0.11
C LEU A 262 -8.39 12.49 -0.51
N PHE A 263 -8.65 12.41 -1.81
CA PHE A 263 -9.87 11.81 -2.32
C PHE A 263 -9.93 10.29 -2.16
N ASN A 264 -8.76 9.62 -1.99
CA ASN A 264 -8.71 8.21 -1.63
C ASN A 264 -9.37 7.91 -0.27
N ILE A 265 -9.29 8.83 0.70
CA ILE A 265 -9.97 8.67 1.99
C ILE A 265 -11.48 8.52 1.77
N VAL A 266 -12.05 9.42 0.99
CA VAL A 266 -13.50 9.42 0.69
C VAL A 266 -13.89 8.22 -0.17
N GLY A 267 -13.09 7.92 -1.20
CA GLY A 267 -13.34 6.83 -2.14
C GLY A 267 -13.36 5.46 -1.46
N THR A 268 -12.42 5.18 -0.55
CA THR A 268 -12.38 3.91 0.19
C THR A 268 -13.59 3.74 1.13
N VAL A 269 -14.07 4.81 1.75
CA VAL A 269 -15.29 4.79 2.57
C VAL A 269 -16.51 4.49 1.72
N ILE A 270 -16.67 5.19 0.58
CA ILE A 270 -17.77 4.97 -0.36
C ILE A 270 -17.76 3.54 -0.89
N ALA A 271 -16.59 3.03 -1.30
CA ALA A 271 -16.46 1.67 -1.81
C ALA A 271 -16.81 0.60 -0.76
N GLY A 272 -16.37 0.80 0.49
CA GLY A 272 -16.76 -0.06 1.62
C GLY A 272 -18.27 -0.04 1.86
N TRP A 273 -18.88 1.14 1.84
CA TRP A 273 -20.34 1.30 2.01
C TRP A 273 -21.11 0.64 0.85
N LEU A 274 -20.73 0.87 -0.41
CA LEU A 274 -21.33 0.21 -1.56
C LEU A 274 -21.20 -1.31 -1.48
N GLY A 275 -20.00 -1.82 -1.10
CA GLY A 275 -19.75 -3.25 -0.92
C GLY A 275 -20.54 -3.88 0.22
N SER A 276 -21.08 -3.10 1.16
CA SER A 276 -22.01 -3.60 2.18
C SER A 276 -23.47 -3.71 1.68
N ARG A 277 -23.83 -2.98 0.62
CA ARG A 277 -25.22 -2.89 0.09
C ARG A 277 -25.43 -3.61 -1.23
N MET A 278 -24.36 -3.84 -1.99
CA MET A 278 -24.40 -4.45 -3.32
C MET A 278 -23.45 -5.66 -3.39
N PRO A 279 -23.63 -6.59 -4.36
CA PRO A 279 -22.65 -7.62 -4.61
C PRO A 279 -21.28 -7.00 -4.89
N LYS A 280 -20.29 -7.35 -4.07
CA LYS A 280 -18.95 -6.74 -4.05
C LYS A 280 -18.24 -6.87 -5.39
N LYS A 281 -18.47 -7.98 -6.12
CA LYS A 281 -17.90 -8.21 -7.44
C LYS A 281 -18.31 -7.13 -8.45
N TYR A 282 -19.55 -6.65 -8.40
CA TYR A 282 -20.01 -5.58 -9.31
C TYR A 282 -19.39 -4.23 -8.92
N VAL A 283 -19.29 -3.96 -7.62
CA VAL A 283 -18.59 -2.76 -7.13
C VAL A 283 -17.13 -2.79 -7.59
N LEU A 284 -16.45 -3.93 -7.45
CA LEU A 284 -15.06 -4.10 -7.85
C LEU A 284 -14.88 -3.94 -9.37
N SER A 285 -15.74 -4.59 -10.18
CA SER A 285 -15.74 -4.45 -11.64
C SER A 285 -15.99 -3.01 -12.08
N ALA A 286 -16.95 -2.32 -11.44
CA ALA A 286 -17.25 -0.92 -11.72
C ALA A 286 -16.07 0.00 -11.41
N ILE A 287 -15.35 -0.23 -10.29
CA ILE A 287 -14.14 0.54 -9.95
C ILE A 287 -13.05 0.36 -11.02
N TYR A 288 -12.77 -0.87 -11.47
CA TYR A 288 -11.77 -1.12 -12.51
C TYR A 288 -12.18 -0.52 -13.86
N PHE A 289 -13.44 -0.63 -14.23
CA PHE A 289 -13.96 -0.02 -15.45
C PHE A 289 -13.87 1.51 -15.39
N ALA A 290 -14.33 2.12 -14.28
CA ALA A 290 -14.22 3.56 -14.08
C ALA A 290 -12.76 4.05 -14.14
N ARG A 291 -11.80 3.28 -13.58
CA ARG A 291 -10.38 3.60 -13.73
C ARG A 291 -9.94 3.57 -15.19
N ALA A 292 -10.31 2.53 -15.95
CA ALA A 292 -9.97 2.46 -17.37
C ALA A 292 -10.51 3.67 -18.14
N VAL A 293 -11.74 4.10 -17.84
CA VAL A 293 -12.33 5.31 -18.42
C VAL A 293 -11.56 6.57 -18.02
N VAL A 294 -11.24 6.74 -16.73
CA VAL A 294 -10.47 7.89 -16.24
C VAL A 294 -9.07 7.95 -16.86
N PHE A 295 -8.39 6.80 -16.98
CA PHE A 295 -7.10 6.71 -17.67
C PHE A 295 -7.22 7.07 -19.15
N ALA A 296 -8.24 6.55 -19.84
CA ALA A 296 -8.48 6.81 -21.26
C ALA A 296 -8.79 8.30 -21.50
N LEU A 297 -9.70 8.88 -20.72
CA LEU A 297 -10.03 10.30 -20.82
C LEU A 297 -8.81 11.19 -20.62
N PHE A 298 -7.97 10.89 -19.63
CA PHE A 298 -6.76 11.67 -19.38
C PHE A 298 -5.71 11.49 -20.48
N PHE A 299 -5.55 10.26 -21.01
CA PHE A 299 -4.57 9.96 -22.05
C PHE A 299 -4.87 10.69 -23.36
N TRP A 300 -6.14 10.83 -23.74
CA TRP A 300 -6.54 11.51 -24.98
C TRP A 300 -6.85 13.01 -24.79
N ALA A 301 -7.05 13.46 -23.56
CA ALA A 301 -7.28 14.89 -23.30
C ALA A 301 -5.98 15.71 -23.44
N PRO A 302 -6.07 16.97 -23.85
CA PRO A 302 -4.95 17.89 -23.73
C PRO A 302 -4.47 17.99 -22.28
N VAL A 303 -3.16 17.79 -22.07
CA VAL A 303 -2.57 17.87 -20.73
C VAL A 303 -2.51 19.33 -20.30
N SER A 304 -3.26 19.68 -19.28
CA SER A 304 -3.36 21.02 -18.69
C SER A 304 -3.52 20.92 -17.18
N LEU A 305 -3.40 22.03 -16.48
CA LEU A 305 -3.62 22.13 -15.04
C LEU A 305 -5.00 21.53 -14.66
N TYR A 306 -6.03 21.90 -15.42
CA TYR A 306 -7.42 21.47 -15.14
C TYR A 306 -7.62 19.97 -15.40
N SER A 307 -7.11 19.46 -16.53
CA SER A 307 -7.24 18.02 -16.85
C SER A 307 -6.48 17.15 -15.85
N VAL A 308 -5.29 17.61 -15.39
CA VAL A 308 -4.50 16.90 -14.37
C VAL A 308 -5.23 16.85 -13.03
N TYR A 309 -5.81 17.96 -12.58
CA TYR A 309 -6.50 17.98 -11.28
C TYR A 309 -7.84 17.23 -11.34
N ALA A 310 -8.59 17.34 -12.44
CA ALA A 310 -9.78 16.54 -12.65
C ALA A 310 -9.47 15.04 -12.64
N PHE A 311 -8.41 14.64 -13.34
CA PHE A 311 -7.89 13.26 -13.32
C PHE A 311 -7.51 12.83 -11.90
N ALA A 312 -6.76 13.66 -11.18
CA ALA A 312 -6.29 13.35 -9.82
C ALA A 312 -7.46 13.16 -8.84
N VAL A 313 -8.49 14.01 -8.91
CA VAL A 313 -9.70 13.90 -8.08
C VAL A 313 -10.47 12.63 -8.43
N ALA A 314 -10.79 12.41 -9.72
CA ALA A 314 -11.53 11.23 -10.16
C ALA A 314 -10.80 9.94 -9.82
N LEU A 315 -9.49 9.89 -10.07
CA LEU A 315 -8.66 8.75 -9.73
C LEU A 315 -8.52 8.56 -8.22
N GLY A 316 -8.45 9.63 -7.44
CA GLY A 316 -8.40 9.59 -5.98
C GLY A 316 -9.56 8.79 -5.40
N PHE A 317 -10.79 9.04 -5.84
CA PHE A 317 -11.97 8.25 -5.44
C PHE A 317 -11.83 6.76 -5.74
N LEU A 318 -11.06 6.40 -6.75
CA LEU A 318 -10.89 5.02 -7.21
C LEU A 318 -9.57 4.39 -6.72
N TRP A 319 -8.65 5.17 -6.11
CA TRP A 319 -7.23 4.82 -5.90
C TRP A 319 -7.02 3.48 -5.19
N LEU A 320 -7.44 3.36 -3.93
CA LEU A 320 -7.38 2.12 -3.16
C LEU A 320 -8.79 1.60 -2.79
N SER A 321 -9.81 2.08 -3.47
CA SER A 321 -11.20 1.66 -3.25
C SER A 321 -11.45 0.18 -3.51
N THR A 322 -10.55 -0.47 -4.25
CA THR A 322 -10.56 -1.92 -4.45
C THR A 322 -10.21 -2.70 -3.18
N VAL A 323 -9.42 -2.14 -2.24
CA VAL A 323 -8.91 -2.84 -1.06
C VAL A 323 -10.03 -3.31 -0.11
N PRO A 324 -10.94 -2.43 0.38
CA PRO A 324 -12.03 -2.88 1.26
C PRO A 324 -12.96 -3.87 0.58
N VAL A 325 -13.20 -3.72 -0.73
CA VAL A 325 -14.08 -4.60 -1.49
C VAL A 325 -13.43 -5.98 -1.67
N THR A 326 -12.14 -6.04 -2.01
CA THR A 326 -11.35 -7.28 -2.13
C THR A 326 -11.33 -8.05 -0.80
N ASN A 327 -11.01 -7.37 0.30
CA ASN A 327 -11.03 -7.99 1.63
C ASN A 327 -12.42 -8.47 2.02
N GLY A 328 -13.46 -7.72 1.63
CA GLY A 328 -14.85 -8.10 1.83
C GLY A 328 -15.24 -9.37 1.07
N ILE A 329 -14.78 -9.57 -0.16
CA ILE A 329 -15.01 -10.80 -0.94
C ILE A 329 -14.27 -11.97 -0.29
N VAL A 330 -13.03 -11.80 0.12
CA VAL A 330 -12.24 -12.83 0.83
C VAL A 330 -12.95 -13.25 2.12
N ALA A 331 -13.39 -12.28 2.93
CA ALA A 331 -14.11 -12.54 4.17
C ALA A 331 -15.45 -13.28 3.94
N GLN A 332 -16.17 -12.93 2.87
CA GLN A 332 -17.45 -13.53 2.54
C GLN A 332 -17.31 -14.98 2.05
N ILE A 333 -16.29 -15.29 1.25
CA ILE A 333 -16.08 -16.65 0.72
C ILE A 333 -15.46 -17.57 1.77
N PHE A 334 -14.40 -17.12 2.47
CA PHE A 334 -13.57 -17.99 3.32
C PHE A 334 -13.81 -17.81 4.83
N GLY A 335 -14.60 -16.77 5.18
CA GLY A 335 -14.79 -16.35 6.57
C GLY A 335 -13.63 -15.52 7.09
N VAL A 336 -13.76 -15.04 8.34
CA VAL A 336 -12.81 -14.10 8.97
C VAL A 336 -11.58 -14.75 9.56
N ARG A 337 -11.59 -16.08 9.70
CA ARG A 337 -10.58 -16.86 10.44
C ARG A 337 -9.15 -16.68 9.88
N TYR A 338 -8.97 -16.86 8.59
CA TYR A 338 -7.71 -16.70 7.86
C TYR A 338 -7.70 -15.45 6.97
N LEU A 339 -8.58 -14.50 7.25
CA LEU A 339 -8.74 -13.29 6.43
C LEU A 339 -7.42 -12.54 6.24
N ALA A 340 -6.65 -12.33 7.32
CA ALA A 340 -5.38 -11.61 7.23
C ALA A 340 -4.36 -12.31 6.32
N MET A 341 -4.27 -13.64 6.44
CA MET A 341 -3.37 -14.45 5.60
C MET A 341 -3.79 -14.40 4.13
N LEU A 342 -5.05 -14.70 3.84
CA LEU A 342 -5.56 -14.73 2.47
C LEU A 342 -5.56 -13.35 1.81
N SER A 343 -5.89 -12.29 2.56
CA SER A 343 -5.74 -10.91 2.09
C SER A 343 -4.28 -10.53 1.88
N GLY A 344 -3.36 -11.06 2.69
CA GLY A 344 -1.92 -10.87 2.51
C GLY A 344 -1.39 -11.47 1.21
N PHE A 345 -1.85 -12.66 0.83
CA PHE A 345 -1.52 -13.25 -0.47
C PHE A 345 -2.16 -12.50 -1.65
N ALA A 346 -3.41 -12.02 -1.48
CA ALA A 346 -4.00 -11.12 -2.46
C ALA A 346 -3.18 -9.82 -2.59
N PHE A 347 -2.70 -9.27 -1.48
CA PHE A 347 -1.81 -8.12 -1.48
C PHE A 347 -0.46 -8.43 -2.15
N PHE A 348 0.08 -9.63 -2.00
CA PHE A 348 1.29 -10.02 -2.73
C PHE A 348 1.07 -10.00 -4.24
N SER A 349 -0.10 -10.45 -4.74
CA SER A 349 -0.43 -10.33 -6.17
C SER A 349 -0.49 -8.86 -6.63
N HIS A 350 -1.02 -7.96 -5.80
CA HIS A 350 -0.97 -6.52 -6.05
C HIS A 350 0.49 -6.02 -6.16
N GLN A 351 1.39 -6.52 -5.34
CA GLN A 351 2.79 -6.12 -5.38
C GLN A 351 3.53 -6.64 -6.61
N ILE A 352 3.14 -7.79 -7.16
CA ILE A 352 3.61 -8.25 -8.48
C ILE A 352 3.18 -7.24 -9.56
N GLY A 353 1.93 -6.81 -9.54
CA GLY A 353 1.45 -5.75 -10.44
C GLY A 353 2.21 -4.44 -10.25
N SER A 354 2.47 -4.08 -9.00
CA SER A 354 3.25 -2.89 -8.62
C SER A 354 4.67 -2.93 -9.20
N PHE A 355 5.32 -4.09 -9.14
CA PHE A 355 6.61 -4.32 -9.77
C PHE A 355 6.55 -4.04 -11.27
N LEU A 356 5.60 -4.65 -11.95
CA LEU A 356 5.46 -4.49 -13.41
C LEU A 356 5.12 -3.04 -13.79
N GLY A 357 4.23 -2.38 -13.07
CA GLY A 357 3.83 -1.00 -13.35
C GLY A 357 4.96 0.01 -13.17
N ALA A 358 5.76 -0.15 -12.12
CA ALA A 358 6.94 0.68 -11.89
C ALA A 358 7.98 0.44 -12.98
N TRP A 359 8.45 -0.81 -13.12
CA TRP A 359 9.56 -1.15 -14.00
C TRP A 359 9.26 -0.88 -15.47
N LEU A 360 8.12 -1.36 -15.98
CA LEU A 360 7.76 -1.17 -17.39
C LEU A 360 7.57 0.30 -17.75
N GLY A 361 7.17 1.14 -16.77
CA GLY A 361 7.11 2.58 -16.97
C GLY A 361 8.49 3.18 -17.30
N GLY A 362 9.52 2.81 -16.57
CA GLY A 362 10.90 3.25 -16.83
C GLY A 362 11.48 2.66 -18.10
N LEU A 363 11.38 1.33 -18.24
CA LEU A 363 11.89 0.58 -19.40
C LEU A 363 11.35 1.11 -20.74
N PHE A 364 10.03 1.31 -20.81
CA PHE A 364 9.42 1.79 -22.05
C PHE A 364 9.72 3.27 -22.31
N TYR A 365 9.84 4.07 -21.24
CA TYR A 365 10.29 5.44 -21.41
C TYR A 365 11.72 5.49 -21.99
N ASP A 366 12.65 4.74 -21.45
CA ASP A 366 14.05 4.73 -21.91
C ASP A 366 14.18 4.18 -23.34
N ARG A 367 13.26 3.26 -23.76
CA ARG A 367 13.24 2.71 -25.13
C ARG A 367 12.54 3.59 -26.15
N PHE A 368 11.42 4.21 -25.78
CA PHE A 368 10.51 4.88 -26.72
C PHE A 368 10.43 6.41 -26.51
N GLY A 369 11.07 6.95 -25.47
CA GLY A 369 11.04 8.37 -25.14
C GLY A 369 9.67 8.88 -24.63
N ASN A 370 8.71 7.97 -24.36
CA ASN A 370 7.38 8.35 -23.91
C ASN A 370 6.69 7.22 -23.13
N TYR A 371 5.57 7.56 -22.46
CA TYR A 371 4.77 6.63 -21.66
C TYR A 371 3.54 6.06 -22.36
N ASN A 372 3.34 6.32 -23.68
CA ASN A 372 2.10 5.99 -24.37
C ASN A 372 1.73 4.50 -24.29
N LEU A 373 2.73 3.61 -24.42
CA LEU A 373 2.51 2.17 -24.32
C LEU A 373 2.01 1.76 -22.93
N VAL A 374 2.57 2.34 -21.85
CA VAL A 374 2.16 2.00 -20.47
C VAL A 374 0.76 2.54 -20.16
N TRP A 375 0.40 3.71 -20.69
CA TRP A 375 -0.97 4.22 -20.60
C TRP A 375 -1.95 3.28 -21.30
N GLY A 376 -1.65 2.84 -22.53
CA GLY A 376 -2.47 1.88 -23.27
C GLY A 376 -2.63 0.54 -22.54
N ILE A 377 -1.52 -0.02 -22.01
CA ILE A 377 -1.54 -1.23 -21.19
C ILE A 377 -2.42 -1.02 -19.94
N SER A 378 -2.30 0.13 -19.25
CA SER A 378 -3.10 0.44 -18.05
C SER A 378 -4.59 0.46 -18.34
N ILE A 379 -5.00 1.04 -19.49
CA ILE A 379 -6.40 1.06 -19.95
C ILE A 379 -6.89 -0.35 -20.22
N ALA A 380 -6.15 -1.12 -21.02
CA ALA A 380 -6.51 -2.49 -21.38
C ALA A 380 -6.62 -3.41 -20.16
N LEU A 381 -5.66 -3.33 -19.24
CA LEU A 381 -5.66 -4.08 -17.98
C LEU A 381 -6.86 -3.69 -17.10
N GLY A 382 -7.23 -2.41 -17.04
CA GLY A 382 -8.40 -1.94 -16.30
C GLY A 382 -9.70 -2.56 -16.82
N ILE A 383 -9.87 -2.61 -18.16
CA ILE A 383 -11.01 -3.28 -18.81
C ILE A 383 -10.97 -4.78 -18.52
N LEU A 384 -9.80 -5.42 -18.68
CA LEU A 384 -9.63 -6.84 -18.36
C LEU A 384 -9.98 -7.15 -16.91
N ALA A 385 -9.52 -6.35 -15.95
CA ALA A 385 -9.83 -6.52 -14.54
C ALA A 385 -11.34 -6.38 -14.26
N ALA A 386 -12.02 -5.45 -14.91
CA ALA A 386 -13.47 -5.32 -14.81
C ALA A 386 -14.18 -6.60 -15.29
N ILE A 387 -13.76 -7.16 -16.42
CA ILE A 387 -14.32 -8.38 -17.00
C ILE A 387 -14.06 -9.60 -16.11
N ILE A 388 -12.83 -9.81 -15.64
CA ILE A 388 -12.49 -11.02 -14.86
C ILE A 388 -13.07 -11.02 -13.44
N ASN A 389 -13.36 -9.85 -12.86
CA ASN A 389 -14.01 -9.77 -11.55
C ASN A 389 -15.54 -10.01 -11.62
N TRP A 390 -16.17 -9.76 -12.76
CA TRP A 390 -17.63 -9.91 -12.94
C TRP A 390 -18.17 -11.32 -12.61
N PRO A 391 -17.54 -12.44 -13.08
CA PRO A 391 -18.01 -13.80 -12.83
C PRO A 391 -17.69 -14.35 -11.43
N ILE A 392 -17.06 -13.59 -10.52
CA ILE A 392 -16.73 -14.07 -9.18
C ILE A 392 -18.01 -14.52 -8.48
N ARG A 393 -17.98 -15.72 -7.87
CA ARG A 393 -19.04 -16.23 -7.04
C ARG A 393 -18.71 -15.94 -5.58
N GLU A 394 -19.49 -15.08 -4.94
CA GLU A 394 -19.28 -14.63 -3.55
C GLU A 394 -19.92 -15.55 -2.49
N ARG A 395 -20.32 -16.76 -2.87
CA ARG A 395 -20.94 -17.72 -1.93
C ARG A 395 -19.89 -18.21 -0.94
N ALA A 396 -20.27 -18.22 0.35
CA ALA A 396 -19.44 -18.79 1.41
C ALA A 396 -19.21 -20.28 1.17
N ILE A 397 -18.01 -20.75 1.46
CA ILE A 397 -17.67 -22.16 1.42
C ILE A 397 -18.34 -22.84 2.62
N VAL A 398 -19.19 -23.84 2.34
CA VAL A 398 -19.81 -24.67 3.35
C VAL A 398 -18.78 -25.72 3.78
N ARG A 399 -18.32 -25.62 5.02
CA ARG A 399 -17.43 -26.63 5.62
C ARG A 399 -18.24 -27.60 6.47
N PRO A 400 -17.96 -28.93 6.40
CA PRO A 400 -18.56 -29.88 7.33
C PRO A 400 -18.25 -29.44 8.77
N GLN A 401 -19.27 -29.30 9.59
CA GLN A 401 -19.06 -29.18 11.03
C GLN A 401 -18.44 -30.48 11.54
N PRO A 402 -17.44 -30.46 12.43
CA PRO A 402 -17.05 -31.66 13.15
C PRO A 402 -18.30 -32.18 13.84
N ALA A 403 -18.61 -33.47 13.64
CA ALA A 403 -19.65 -34.13 14.43
C ALA A 403 -19.37 -33.78 15.89
N ALA A 404 -20.37 -33.19 16.58
CA ALA A 404 -20.27 -32.99 18.01
C ALA A 404 -19.88 -34.32 18.58
N ALA A 405 -18.72 -34.39 19.27
CA ALA A 405 -18.32 -35.59 19.97
C ALA A 405 -19.48 -35.92 20.93
N ALA A 406 -20.26 -36.93 20.56
CA ALA A 406 -21.23 -37.51 21.46
C ALA A 406 -20.41 -38.16 22.57
N GLY A 407 -20.39 -37.52 23.71
CA GLY A 407 -19.77 -37.97 24.94
C GLY A 407 -20.72 -37.73 26.07
#